data_87befd1b21efe197e08830290c6b0642
#
_entry.id   87befd1b21efe197e08830290c6b0642
#
_cell.length_a   1.000
_cell.length_b   1.000
_cell.length_c   1.000
_cell.angle_alpha   90.00
_cell.angle_beta   90.00
_cell.angle_gamma   90.00
#
_symmetry.space_group_name_H-M   'P 1'
#
loop_
_entity.id
_entity.type
_entity.pdbx_description
1 polymer ?
#
loop_
_entity_poly.entity_id
_entity_poly.type
_entity_poly.pdbx_seq_one_letter_code
_entity_poly.pdbx_strand_id
1 'polypeptide(L)'
;MAKYEMLKNDTKVVDGVTVYRIVALKDFGDVKKGDLGGYIEYYTNLSFHDDCWIYDNAVVLGYSTVEQSATVRDNAIIKGKAYLANDCTVSGNAVIDGNIIVGDFVEISENMVITGRAVIIDEATIKGNTKIKGGDKALETVIGGNVSILGDDNEISGDISLKGDLTITGGARITGKSDVLHITGVFNGEGCITKYTSKDGFRFVTRETVQEDGLEVGSTSWEESTTPKVKESVYSMIKAFELLS
;
A
#
# COMPACT_ATOMS: atom_id res chain seq x y z
N MET A 1 -8.55 9.54 31.10
CA MET A 1 -8.28 10.88 30.53
C MET A 1 -8.30 10.74 29.05
N ALA A 2 -8.96 11.65 28.31
CA ALA A 2 -8.98 11.60 26.85
C ALA A 2 -7.55 11.70 26.28
N LYS A 3 -7.27 11.04 25.16
CA LYS A 3 -5.98 11.05 24.51
C LYS A 3 -5.73 12.37 23.77
N TYR A 4 -6.78 12.92 23.15
CA TYR A 4 -6.74 14.15 22.37
C TYR A 4 -8.08 14.90 22.46
N GLU A 5 -8.13 16.11 21.93
CA GLU A 5 -9.36 16.87 21.68
C GLU A 5 -9.34 17.53 20.28
N MET A 6 -10.52 17.84 19.78
CA MET A 6 -10.73 18.56 18.52
C MET A 6 -10.76 20.07 18.76
N LEU A 7 -9.93 20.84 18.06
CA LEU A 7 -9.88 22.28 18.14
C LEU A 7 -10.95 22.92 17.25
N LYS A 8 -11.98 23.49 17.85
CA LYS A 8 -13.11 24.12 17.12
C LYS A 8 -12.72 25.39 16.35
N ASN A 9 -11.61 25.99 16.70
CA ASN A 9 -11.09 27.23 16.11
C ASN A 9 -9.98 27.00 15.07
N ASP A 10 -9.55 25.75 14.87
CA ASP A 10 -8.60 25.36 13.82
C ASP A 10 -9.26 24.28 12.94
N THR A 11 -9.81 24.74 11.83
CA THR A 11 -10.60 23.90 10.92
C THR A 11 -10.22 24.13 9.47
N LYS A 12 -10.47 23.13 8.64
CA LYS A 12 -10.44 23.27 7.19
C LYS A 12 -11.62 22.53 6.55
N VAL A 13 -11.89 22.83 5.29
CA VAL A 13 -12.93 22.14 4.51
C VAL A 13 -12.26 21.23 3.48
N VAL A 14 -12.60 19.95 3.50
CA VAL A 14 -12.12 18.94 2.55
C VAL A 14 -13.33 18.24 1.95
N ASP A 15 -13.45 18.26 0.62
CA ASP A 15 -14.61 17.70 -0.11
C ASP A 15 -15.96 18.22 0.39
N GLY A 16 -16.02 19.48 0.85
CA GLY A 16 -17.24 20.08 1.40
C GLY A 16 -17.53 19.73 2.86
N VAL A 17 -16.67 18.94 3.51
CA VAL A 17 -16.81 18.53 4.91
C VAL A 17 -15.86 19.35 5.79
N THR A 18 -16.35 19.85 6.91
CA THR A 18 -15.53 20.54 7.90
C THR A 18 -14.81 19.52 8.77
N VAL A 19 -13.49 19.61 8.81
CA VAL A 19 -12.62 18.80 9.67
C VAL A 19 -11.89 19.68 10.67
N TYR A 20 -11.57 19.13 11.82
CA TYR A 20 -11.04 19.82 12.98
C TYR A 20 -9.65 19.30 13.30
N ARG A 21 -8.72 20.21 13.53
CA ARG A 21 -7.39 19.84 14.03
C ARG A 21 -7.50 19.18 15.39
N ILE A 22 -6.64 18.21 15.65
CA ILE A 22 -6.53 17.55 16.95
C ILE A 22 -5.30 18.05 17.71
N VAL A 23 -5.38 18.01 19.04
CA VAL A 23 -4.26 18.29 19.95
C VAL A 23 -4.16 17.20 21.01
N ALA A 24 -2.96 16.72 21.28
CA ALA A 24 -2.70 15.70 22.29
C ALA A 24 -2.90 16.24 23.71
N LEU A 25 -3.63 15.51 24.55
CA LEU A 25 -3.90 15.85 25.96
C LEU A 25 -2.98 15.12 26.95
N LYS A 26 -2.23 14.13 26.48
CA LYS A 26 -1.24 13.35 27.25
C LYS A 26 -0.11 12.88 26.33
N ASP A 27 0.98 12.40 26.92
CA ASP A 27 2.06 11.73 26.20
C ASP A 27 1.63 10.30 25.84
N PHE A 28 1.98 9.86 24.62
CA PHE A 28 1.85 8.47 24.14
C PHE A 28 2.75 8.27 22.90
N GLY A 29 3.33 7.09 22.71
CA GLY A 29 4.27 6.84 21.62
C GLY A 29 5.34 7.93 21.54
N ASP A 30 5.51 8.54 20.36
CA ASP A 30 6.39 9.68 20.12
C ASP A 30 5.72 11.06 20.30
N VAL A 31 4.39 11.08 20.55
CA VAL A 31 3.58 12.30 20.70
C VAL A 31 3.62 12.82 22.13
N LYS A 32 3.80 14.14 22.29
CA LYS A 32 3.81 14.83 23.58
C LYS A 32 2.52 15.61 23.80
N LYS A 33 2.14 15.75 25.07
CA LYS A 33 1.02 16.61 25.44
C LYS A 33 1.21 18.02 24.89
N GLY A 34 0.20 18.49 24.15
CA GLY A 34 0.19 19.79 23.48
C GLY A 34 0.60 19.72 22.01
N ASP A 35 1.12 18.60 21.52
CA ASP A 35 1.41 18.45 20.10
C ASP A 35 0.14 18.53 19.27
N LEU A 36 0.24 19.28 18.18
CA LEU A 36 -0.83 19.37 17.20
C LEU A 36 -0.74 18.18 16.25
N GLY A 37 -1.87 17.52 16.06
CA GLY A 37 -1.99 16.48 15.04
C GLY A 37 -2.62 16.98 13.75
N GLY A 38 -3.10 16.07 12.91
CA GLY A 38 -3.85 16.35 11.70
C GLY A 38 -5.31 16.73 11.95
N TYR A 39 -6.19 16.38 11.04
CA TYR A 39 -7.58 16.78 11.07
C TYR A 39 -8.52 15.57 11.01
N ILE A 40 -9.59 15.62 11.77
CA ILE A 40 -10.67 14.63 11.79
C ILE A 40 -12.05 15.29 11.65
N GLU A 41 -13.00 14.55 11.11
CA GLU A 41 -14.41 14.97 11.10
C GLU A 41 -15.11 14.65 12.41
N TYR A 42 -14.95 13.43 12.91
CA TYR A 42 -15.58 12.91 14.12
C TYR A 42 -14.55 12.28 15.07
N TYR A 43 -14.86 12.22 16.34
CA TYR A 43 -14.05 11.49 17.32
C TYR A 43 -13.90 10.00 17.03
N THR A 44 -14.78 9.43 16.22
CA THR A 44 -14.70 8.03 15.77
C THR A 44 -13.63 7.78 14.72
N ASN A 45 -13.07 8.84 14.12
CA ASN A 45 -12.03 8.70 13.10
C ASN A 45 -10.66 8.30 13.66
N LEU A 46 -10.43 8.53 14.97
CA LEU A 46 -9.17 8.19 15.63
C LEU A 46 -9.45 7.55 17.00
N SER A 47 -8.86 6.40 17.27
CA SER A 47 -9.00 5.71 18.55
C SER A 47 -8.42 6.53 19.70
N PHE A 48 -9.10 6.49 20.85
CA PHE A 48 -8.60 7.04 22.12
C PHE A 48 -7.62 6.11 22.84
N HIS A 49 -7.49 4.89 22.33
CA HIS A 49 -6.58 3.87 22.85
C HIS A 49 -5.32 3.83 22.01
N ASP A 50 -4.31 3.13 22.51
CA ASP A 50 -3.07 2.83 21.81
C ASP A 50 -2.33 4.07 21.28
N ASP A 51 -1.32 3.89 20.43
CA ASP A 51 -0.41 4.96 20.00
C ASP A 51 -0.74 5.53 18.61
N CYS A 52 -1.85 5.10 17.97
CA CYS A 52 -2.24 5.65 16.66
C CYS A 52 -2.33 7.17 16.67
N TRP A 53 -1.87 7.80 15.60
CA TRP A 53 -1.94 9.26 15.47
C TRP A 53 -2.08 9.71 14.03
N ILE A 54 -2.70 10.87 13.86
CA ILE A 54 -2.78 11.59 12.60
C ILE A 54 -1.87 12.81 12.73
N TYR A 55 -0.85 12.90 11.90
CA TYR A 55 0.19 13.94 11.95
C TYR A 55 -0.07 15.05 10.93
N ASP A 56 0.65 16.13 11.07
CA ASP A 56 0.83 17.21 10.09
C ASP A 56 -0.48 17.79 9.54
N ASN A 57 -0.70 17.67 8.24
CA ASN A 57 -1.91 18.12 7.54
C ASN A 57 -2.83 16.97 7.11
N ALA A 58 -2.49 15.74 7.52
CA ALA A 58 -3.27 14.57 7.17
C ALA A 58 -4.73 14.69 7.65
N VAL A 59 -5.64 14.04 6.94
CA VAL A 59 -7.08 14.13 7.17
C VAL A 59 -7.69 12.76 7.23
N VAL A 60 -8.52 12.52 8.23
CA VAL A 60 -9.38 11.33 8.30
C VAL A 60 -10.82 11.77 8.47
N LEU A 61 -11.69 11.34 7.57
CA LEU A 61 -13.09 11.76 7.55
C LEU A 61 -14.06 10.63 7.12
N GLY A 62 -15.34 10.92 7.18
CA GLY A 62 -16.39 9.94 6.89
C GLY A 62 -16.46 8.85 7.97
N TYR A 63 -16.70 7.63 7.55
CA TYR A 63 -16.75 6.46 8.44
C TYR A 63 -15.39 5.76 8.59
N SER A 64 -14.31 6.46 8.25
CA SER A 64 -12.97 5.88 8.36
C SER A 64 -12.44 5.94 9.78
N THR A 65 -11.65 4.94 10.18
CA THR A 65 -11.12 4.78 11.54
C THR A 65 -9.63 4.45 11.50
N VAL A 66 -8.87 5.05 12.41
CA VAL A 66 -7.43 4.78 12.64
C VAL A 66 -7.27 4.29 14.07
N GLU A 67 -6.69 3.09 14.24
CA GLU A 67 -6.60 2.40 15.52
C GLU A 67 -5.22 1.78 15.76
N GLN A 68 -4.99 1.28 16.97
CA GLN A 68 -3.77 0.61 17.43
C GLN A 68 -2.52 1.50 17.26
N SER A 69 -1.54 1.11 16.45
CA SER A 69 -0.31 1.88 16.19
C SER A 69 -0.31 2.54 14.80
N ALA A 70 -1.44 2.49 14.08
CA ALA A 70 -1.52 3.04 12.72
C ALA A 70 -1.26 4.55 12.69
N THR A 71 -0.53 5.00 11.68
CA THR A 71 -0.19 6.41 11.51
C THR A 71 -0.60 6.94 10.14
N VAL A 72 -1.11 8.18 10.12
CA VAL A 72 -1.44 8.91 8.90
C VAL A 72 -0.66 10.22 8.93
N ARG A 73 0.13 10.52 7.92
CA ARG A 73 1.10 11.64 7.95
C ARG A 73 1.01 12.54 6.72
N ASP A 74 1.75 13.63 6.77
CA ASP A 74 1.93 14.62 5.70
C ASP A 74 0.60 15.23 5.22
N ASN A 75 0.19 14.97 3.98
CA ASN A 75 -1.06 15.45 3.39
C ASN A 75 -2.02 14.31 3.03
N ALA A 76 -1.83 13.13 3.60
CA ALA A 76 -2.66 11.97 3.29
C ALA A 76 -4.13 12.22 3.66
N ILE A 77 -5.05 11.72 2.82
CA ILE A 77 -6.50 11.84 3.01
C ILE A 77 -7.11 10.46 3.05
N ILE A 78 -7.72 10.13 4.18
CA ILE A 78 -8.42 8.88 4.42
C ILE A 78 -9.91 9.16 4.55
N LYS A 79 -10.73 8.55 3.68
CA LYS A 79 -12.17 8.79 3.66
C LYS A 79 -12.98 7.56 3.22
N GLY A 80 -14.31 7.69 3.21
CA GLY A 80 -15.22 6.58 2.92
C GLY A 80 -15.48 5.71 4.15
N LYS A 81 -15.03 4.46 4.11
CA LYS A 81 -15.13 3.46 5.20
C LYS A 81 -13.80 2.73 5.38
N ALA A 82 -12.70 3.47 5.32
CA ALA A 82 -11.39 2.88 5.48
C ALA A 82 -11.13 2.52 6.95
N TYR A 83 -10.50 1.37 7.17
CA TYR A 83 -10.04 0.91 8.48
C TYR A 83 -8.54 0.71 8.44
N LEU A 84 -7.81 1.51 9.21
CA LEU A 84 -6.36 1.47 9.35
C LEU A 84 -6.01 0.98 10.76
N ALA A 85 -5.21 -0.08 10.86
CA ALA A 85 -4.87 -0.68 12.14
C ALA A 85 -3.47 -1.30 12.14
N ASN A 86 -3.04 -1.78 13.31
CA ASN A 86 -1.71 -2.30 13.58
C ASN A 86 -0.62 -1.22 13.34
N ASP A 87 0.51 -1.58 12.76
CA ASP A 87 1.66 -0.68 12.58
C ASP A 87 1.70 -0.06 11.17
N CYS A 88 0.56 0.01 10.46
CA CYS A 88 0.53 0.55 9.11
C CYS A 88 0.78 2.07 9.09
N THR A 89 1.42 2.52 8.02
CA THR A 89 1.70 3.95 7.78
C THR A 89 1.16 4.37 6.42
N VAL A 90 0.36 5.45 6.42
CA VAL A 90 -0.10 6.12 5.19
C VAL A 90 0.42 7.56 5.20
N SER A 91 1.18 7.94 4.17
CA SER A 91 1.87 9.24 4.14
C SER A 91 1.89 9.89 2.75
N GLY A 92 2.59 11.00 2.63
CA GLY A 92 2.69 11.77 1.39
C GLY A 92 1.38 12.46 1.02
N ASN A 93 0.98 12.37 -0.23
CA ASN A 93 -0.29 12.87 -0.75
C ASN A 93 -1.26 11.69 -1.04
N ALA A 94 -1.12 10.59 -0.33
CA ALA A 94 -1.92 9.40 -0.56
C ALA A 94 -3.41 9.67 -0.28
N VAL A 95 -4.28 9.16 -1.14
CA VAL A 95 -5.73 9.24 -0.99
C VAL A 95 -6.30 7.82 -0.91
N ILE A 96 -6.94 7.51 0.20
CA ILE A 96 -7.68 6.26 0.41
C ILE A 96 -9.16 6.59 0.51
N ASP A 97 -9.97 6.12 -0.44
CA ASP A 97 -11.40 6.43 -0.52
C ASP A 97 -12.22 5.19 -0.85
N GLY A 98 -12.82 4.58 0.14
CA GLY A 98 -13.65 3.40 -0.07
C GLY A 98 -13.80 2.51 1.16
N ASN A 99 -14.19 1.27 0.92
CA ASN A 99 -14.24 0.23 1.96
C ASN A 99 -12.91 -0.54 1.95
N ILE A 100 -11.89 0.06 2.54
CA ILE A 100 -10.50 -0.39 2.43
C ILE A 100 -9.97 -0.73 3.81
N ILE A 101 -9.36 -1.90 3.94
CA ILE A 101 -8.65 -2.32 5.14
C ILE A 101 -7.17 -2.23 4.86
N VAL A 102 -6.44 -1.52 5.73
CA VAL A 102 -4.97 -1.45 5.73
C VAL A 102 -4.51 -1.88 7.10
N GLY A 103 -3.70 -2.92 7.16
CA GLY A 103 -3.26 -3.49 8.44
C GLY A 103 -1.80 -3.91 8.44
N ASP A 104 -1.38 -4.45 9.58
CA ASP A 104 -0.04 -4.97 9.83
C ASP A 104 1.07 -3.94 9.56
N PHE A 105 2.15 -4.28 8.86
CA PHE A 105 3.30 -3.40 8.60
C PHE A 105 3.24 -2.72 7.22
N VAL A 106 2.04 -2.48 6.72
CA VAL A 106 1.84 -1.87 5.39
C VAL A 106 2.34 -0.43 5.35
N GLU A 107 3.11 -0.10 4.32
CA GLU A 107 3.54 1.26 4.01
C GLU A 107 2.92 1.74 2.69
N ILE A 108 2.12 2.81 2.75
CA ILE A 108 1.54 3.48 1.58
C ILE A 108 2.02 4.92 1.57
N SER A 109 2.70 5.35 0.50
CA SER A 109 3.28 6.69 0.46
C SER A 109 3.26 7.32 -0.93
N GLU A 110 3.65 8.59 -0.99
CA GLU A 110 3.72 9.42 -2.18
C GLU A 110 2.34 9.81 -2.74
N ASN A 111 2.08 9.68 -4.05
CA ASN A 111 0.86 10.16 -4.69
C ASN A 111 -0.13 9.01 -5.00
N MET A 112 -0.27 8.11 -4.06
CA MET A 112 -1.14 6.95 -4.19
C MET A 112 -2.63 7.32 -4.20
N VAL A 113 -3.41 6.64 -5.05
CA VAL A 113 -4.88 6.73 -5.01
C VAL A 113 -5.47 5.32 -4.94
N ILE A 114 -6.10 5.00 -3.82
CA ILE A 114 -6.73 3.71 -3.58
C ILE A 114 -8.23 3.94 -3.39
N THR A 115 -9.04 3.30 -4.24
CA THR A 115 -10.51 3.45 -4.21
C THR A 115 -11.22 2.10 -4.27
N GLY A 116 -12.52 2.08 -3.98
CA GLY A 116 -13.35 0.89 -4.09
C GLY A 116 -13.26 0.00 -2.85
N ARG A 117 -13.06 -1.31 -3.05
CA ARG A 117 -12.96 -2.30 -1.97
C ARG A 117 -11.64 -3.06 -2.05
N ALA A 118 -10.82 -2.96 -1.02
CA ALA A 118 -9.51 -3.61 -0.97
C ALA A 118 -9.12 -4.02 0.45
N VAL A 119 -8.30 -5.06 0.55
CA VAL A 119 -7.58 -5.47 1.76
C VAL A 119 -6.09 -5.44 1.46
N ILE A 120 -5.34 -4.66 2.22
CA ILE A 120 -3.90 -4.49 2.08
C ILE A 120 -3.29 -4.79 3.44
N ILE A 121 -2.54 -5.86 3.54
CA ILE A 121 -2.06 -6.43 4.82
C ILE A 121 -0.63 -6.96 4.71
N ASP A 122 -0.14 -7.49 5.81
CA ASP A 122 1.19 -8.07 5.98
C ASP A 122 2.31 -7.01 5.85
N GLU A 123 3.30 -7.22 4.99
CA GLU A 123 4.46 -6.33 4.82
C GLU A 123 4.44 -5.58 3.47
N ALA A 124 3.25 -5.28 2.95
CA ALA A 124 3.13 -4.66 1.65
C ALA A 124 3.65 -3.22 1.62
N THR A 125 4.44 -2.90 0.62
CA THR A 125 4.95 -1.54 0.35
C THR A 125 4.41 -1.01 -0.96
N ILE A 126 3.68 0.13 -0.92
CA ILE A 126 3.06 0.71 -2.10
C ILE A 126 3.47 2.18 -2.21
N LYS A 127 4.32 2.50 -3.20
CA LYS A 127 4.92 3.83 -3.38
C LYS A 127 4.88 4.28 -4.84
N GLY A 128 4.89 5.59 -5.05
CA GLY A 128 4.90 6.20 -6.37
C GLY A 128 3.58 6.86 -6.73
N ASN A 129 3.39 7.09 -8.02
CA ASN A 129 2.15 7.64 -8.57
C ASN A 129 1.28 6.49 -9.12
N THR A 130 0.67 5.73 -8.21
CA THR A 130 -0.05 4.48 -8.51
C THR A 130 -1.55 4.64 -8.21
N LYS A 131 -2.39 4.06 -9.07
CA LYS A 131 -3.84 3.99 -8.86
C LYS A 131 -4.26 2.55 -8.64
N ILE A 132 -4.92 2.30 -7.51
CA ILE A 132 -5.55 1.02 -7.20
C ILE A 132 -7.06 1.25 -7.09
N LYS A 133 -7.80 0.67 -8.04
CA LYS A 133 -9.25 0.66 -7.98
C LYS A 133 -9.71 -0.74 -7.58
N GLY A 134 -9.92 -0.94 -6.29
CA GLY A 134 -10.42 -2.19 -5.75
C GLY A 134 -11.75 -2.63 -6.36
N GLY A 135 -12.10 -3.87 -6.12
CA GLY A 135 -13.33 -4.47 -6.63
C GLY A 135 -14.60 -3.75 -6.17
N ASP A 136 -15.71 -4.22 -6.67
CA ASP A 136 -17.04 -3.72 -6.29
C ASP A 136 -17.65 -4.56 -5.12
N LYS A 137 -18.96 -4.49 -4.95
CA LYS A 137 -19.67 -5.09 -3.79
C LYS A 137 -19.43 -6.58 -3.57
N ALA A 138 -19.08 -7.34 -4.61
CA ALA A 138 -18.97 -8.80 -4.57
C ALA A 138 -17.51 -9.28 -4.55
N LEU A 139 -16.59 -8.47 -5.07
CA LEU A 139 -15.20 -8.83 -5.35
C LEU A 139 -14.27 -7.84 -4.67
N GLU A 140 -13.13 -8.30 -4.23
CA GLU A 140 -12.19 -7.54 -3.41
C GLU A 140 -10.77 -7.65 -3.96
N THR A 141 -10.09 -6.51 -4.08
CA THR A 141 -8.65 -6.52 -4.33
C THR A 141 -7.92 -6.87 -3.04
N VAL A 142 -7.08 -7.90 -3.07
CA VAL A 142 -6.25 -8.31 -1.93
C VAL A 142 -4.78 -8.14 -2.28
N ILE A 143 -4.07 -7.40 -1.45
CA ILE A 143 -2.60 -7.23 -1.53
C ILE A 143 -2.05 -7.65 -0.17
N GLY A 144 -1.19 -8.67 -0.15
CA GLY A 144 -0.67 -9.22 1.11
C GLY A 144 0.62 -10.01 0.92
N GLY A 145 1.33 -10.27 2.01
CA GLY A 145 2.68 -10.78 1.99
C GLY A 145 3.69 -9.64 1.77
N ASN A 146 4.88 -9.95 1.32
CA ASN A 146 5.93 -8.99 1.03
C ASN A 146 5.77 -8.44 -0.41
N VAL A 147 4.63 -7.78 -0.68
CA VAL A 147 4.32 -7.22 -2.00
C VAL A 147 4.85 -5.80 -2.10
N SER A 148 5.68 -5.53 -3.11
CA SER A 148 6.18 -4.20 -3.42
C SER A 148 5.57 -3.68 -4.72
N ILE A 149 4.81 -2.58 -4.66
CA ILE A 149 4.29 -1.87 -5.85
C ILE A 149 4.97 -0.50 -5.86
N LEU A 150 5.90 -0.32 -6.78
CA LEU A 150 6.83 0.80 -6.80
C LEU A 150 6.77 1.57 -8.12
N GLY A 151 7.16 2.84 -8.06
CA GLY A 151 7.29 3.69 -9.25
C GLY A 151 5.97 4.23 -9.77
N ASP A 152 6.07 4.93 -10.90
CA ASP A 152 4.99 5.74 -11.41
C ASP A 152 4.10 5.00 -12.42
N ASP A 153 2.89 5.52 -12.57
CA ASP A 153 1.98 5.19 -13.64
C ASP A 153 1.46 3.73 -13.60
N ASN A 154 1.39 3.13 -12.38
CA ASN A 154 0.73 1.84 -12.20
C ASN A 154 -0.79 2.02 -12.10
N GLU A 155 -1.52 1.13 -12.76
CA GLU A 155 -2.98 1.01 -12.65
C GLU A 155 -3.34 -0.44 -12.35
N ILE A 156 -3.93 -0.66 -11.18
CA ILE A 156 -4.37 -1.98 -10.71
C ILE A 156 -5.87 -1.87 -10.43
N SER A 157 -6.68 -2.73 -11.03
CA SER A 157 -8.13 -2.66 -10.86
C SER A 157 -8.81 -4.02 -10.88
N GLY A 158 -9.93 -4.12 -10.18
CA GLY A 158 -10.81 -5.29 -10.20
C GLY A 158 -10.57 -6.28 -9.07
N ASP A 159 -11.03 -7.51 -9.27
CA ASP A 159 -10.87 -8.64 -8.36
C ASP A 159 -9.50 -9.30 -8.55
N ILE A 160 -8.52 -8.81 -7.83
CA ILE A 160 -7.13 -9.22 -7.97
C ILE A 160 -6.59 -9.65 -6.61
N SER A 161 -5.78 -10.71 -6.60
CA SER A 161 -5.05 -11.15 -5.43
C SER A 161 -3.55 -11.14 -5.75
N LEU A 162 -2.82 -10.20 -5.16
CA LEU A 162 -1.37 -10.09 -5.21
C LEU A 162 -0.83 -10.54 -3.86
N LYS A 163 -0.10 -11.65 -3.83
CA LYS A 163 0.39 -12.24 -2.57
C LYS A 163 1.78 -12.84 -2.71
N GLY A 164 2.50 -12.89 -1.59
CA GLY A 164 3.85 -13.44 -1.51
C GLY A 164 4.93 -12.39 -1.79
N ASP A 165 6.11 -12.83 -2.21
CA ASP A 165 7.27 -11.97 -2.48
C ASP A 165 7.23 -11.43 -3.91
N LEU A 166 6.33 -10.53 -4.18
CA LEU A 166 6.13 -10.05 -5.54
C LEU A 166 6.46 -8.56 -5.68
N THR A 167 7.13 -8.20 -6.77
CA THR A 167 7.46 -6.81 -7.07
C THR A 167 6.84 -6.38 -8.39
N ILE A 168 6.15 -5.22 -8.36
CA ILE A 168 5.60 -4.53 -9.53
C ILE A 168 6.26 -3.16 -9.60
N THR A 169 6.86 -2.82 -10.74
CA THR A 169 7.47 -1.51 -10.98
C THR A 169 6.67 -0.72 -12.02
N GLY A 170 6.94 0.57 -12.17
CA GLY A 170 6.11 1.51 -12.92
C GLY A 170 5.55 1.05 -14.27
N GLY A 171 4.40 1.59 -14.63
CA GLY A 171 3.67 1.34 -15.87
C GLY A 171 2.82 0.07 -15.90
N ALA A 172 2.59 -0.58 -14.76
CA ALA A 172 1.74 -1.77 -14.70
C ALA A 172 0.29 -1.47 -15.09
N ARG A 173 -0.34 -2.42 -15.78
CA ARG A 173 -1.76 -2.41 -16.17
C ARG A 173 -2.35 -3.75 -15.81
N ILE A 174 -2.86 -3.86 -14.58
CA ILE A 174 -3.35 -5.12 -14.01
C ILE A 174 -4.85 -4.97 -13.79
N THR A 175 -5.63 -5.70 -14.57
CA THR A 175 -7.10 -5.66 -14.53
C THR A 175 -7.73 -7.01 -14.24
N GLY A 176 -6.92 -8.06 -14.22
CA GLY A 176 -7.35 -9.43 -13.96
C GLY A 176 -6.21 -10.34 -13.53
N LYS A 177 -6.57 -11.54 -13.08
CA LYS A 177 -5.61 -12.54 -12.56
C LYS A 177 -4.60 -13.00 -13.60
N SER A 178 -4.99 -12.99 -14.88
CA SER A 178 -4.11 -13.36 -16.01
C SER A 178 -3.02 -12.32 -16.30
N ASP A 179 -3.15 -11.12 -15.77
CA ASP A 179 -2.19 -10.04 -16.01
C ASP A 179 -0.93 -10.15 -15.15
N VAL A 180 -0.94 -11.05 -14.16
CA VAL A 180 0.21 -11.30 -13.27
C VAL A 180 0.48 -12.80 -13.18
N LEU A 181 1.73 -13.18 -13.39
CA LEU A 181 2.26 -14.51 -13.10
C LEU A 181 3.44 -14.35 -12.15
N HIS A 182 3.38 -15.04 -11.01
CA HIS A 182 4.44 -15.05 -10.01
C HIS A 182 4.95 -16.48 -9.81
N ILE A 183 6.25 -16.67 -9.95
CA ILE A 183 6.91 -17.96 -9.83
C ILE A 183 7.98 -17.84 -8.75
N THR A 184 7.91 -18.70 -7.74
CA THR A 184 8.90 -18.81 -6.65
C THR A 184 9.79 -20.03 -6.85
N GLY A 185 10.92 -20.08 -6.12
CA GLY A 185 11.84 -21.22 -6.17
C GLY A 185 12.69 -21.30 -7.43
N VAL A 186 12.81 -20.21 -8.17
CA VAL A 186 13.78 -20.06 -9.27
C VAL A 186 15.16 -19.75 -8.69
N PHE A 187 16.24 -19.90 -9.44
CA PHE A 187 17.60 -19.65 -8.92
C PHE A 187 18.00 -20.58 -7.75
N ASN A 188 18.10 -21.90 -8.02
CA ASN A 188 18.49 -22.95 -7.06
C ASN A 188 17.53 -23.13 -5.87
N GLY A 189 16.25 -22.78 -6.03
CA GLY A 189 15.22 -22.91 -4.99
C GLY A 189 15.01 -21.63 -4.20
N GLU A 190 15.77 -20.59 -4.48
CA GLU A 190 15.65 -19.26 -3.86
C GLU A 190 15.24 -18.22 -4.93
N GLY A 191 14.61 -17.12 -4.48
CA GLY A 191 14.20 -16.04 -5.36
C GLY A 191 12.88 -16.26 -6.10
N CYS A 192 12.45 -15.24 -6.81
CA CYS A 192 11.19 -15.24 -7.55
C CYS A 192 11.27 -14.44 -8.86
N ILE A 193 10.32 -14.71 -9.75
CA ILE A 193 10.08 -13.95 -10.98
C ILE A 193 8.63 -13.51 -11.00
N THR A 194 8.40 -12.23 -11.21
CA THR A 194 7.06 -11.69 -11.45
C THR A 194 6.97 -11.18 -12.88
N LYS A 195 6.05 -11.76 -13.65
CA LYS A 195 5.61 -11.23 -14.96
C LYS A 195 4.32 -10.48 -14.76
N TYR A 196 4.19 -9.30 -15.32
CA TYR A 196 2.93 -8.57 -15.31
C TYR A 196 2.72 -7.77 -16.60
N THR A 197 1.44 -7.48 -16.91
CA THR A 197 1.06 -6.64 -18.05
C THR A 197 1.39 -5.18 -17.72
N SER A 198 2.02 -4.49 -18.66
CA SER A 198 2.32 -3.06 -18.59
C SER A 198 1.80 -2.32 -19.82
N LYS A 199 1.82 -1.00 -19.81
CA LYS A 199 1.43 -0.16 -20.94
C LYS A 199 2.25 -0.40 -22.21
N ASP A 200 3.48 -0.91 -22.05
CA ASP A 200 4.43 -1.17 -23.13
C ASP A 200 4.52 -2.67 -23.49
N GLY A 201 3.60 -3.49 -23.00
CA GLY A 201 3.60 -4.95 -23.14
C GLY A 201 3.81 -5.67 -21.82
N PHE A 202 4.61 -6.73 -21.79
CA PHE A 202 4.90 -7.46 -20.57
C PHE A 202 6.19 -6.98 -19.93
N ARG A 203 6.21 -6.95 -18.60
CA ARG A 203 7.41 -6.73 -17.79
C ARG A 203 7.70 -7.93 -16.93
N PHE A 204 8.99 -8.13 -16.68
CA PHE A 204 9.50 -9.16 -15.78
C PHE A 204 10.36 -8.50 -14.72
N VAL A 205 10.14 -8.88 -13.46
CA VAL A 205 10.96 -8.49 -12.33
C VAL A 205 11.45 -9.75 -11.65
N THR A 206 12.74 -9.82 -11.42
CA THR A 206 13.38 -10.90 -10.66
C THR A 206 13.79 -10.40 -9.29
N ARG A 207 13.62 -11.23 -8.28
CA ARG A 207 14.16 -11.04 -6.93
C ARG A 207 14.99 -12.26 -6.61
N GLU A 208 16.29 -12.05 -6.46
CA GLU A 208 17.23 -13.07 -5.98
C GLU A 208 17.45 -12.83 -4.49
N THR A 209 17.23 -13.85 -3.66
CA THR A 209 17.68 -13.84 -2.27
C THR A 209 19.14 -14.27 -2.27
N VAL A 210 20.06 -13.32 -2.26
CA VAL A 210 21.47 -13.63 -2.02
C VAL A 210 21.69 -13.70 -0.52
N GLN A 211 21.88 -14.91 0.01
CA GLN A 211 22.42 -15.11 1.34
C GLN A 211 23.93 -14.89 1.30
N GLU A 212 24.38 -13.65 1.29
CA GLU A 212 25.69 -13.27 1.78
C GLU A 212 25.62 -11.84 2.34
N ASP A 213 25.82 -11.72 3.63
CA ASP A 213 26.11 -10.50 4.39
C ASP A 213 25.06 -9.37 4.41
N GLY A 214 23.76 -9.68 4.44
CA GLY A 214 22.74 -8.70 4.82
C GLY A 214 22.54 -7.53 3.84
N LEU A 215 22.93 -7.66 2.58
CA LEU A 215 22.61 -6.70 1.53
C LEU A 215 21.40 -7.19 0.72
N GLU A 216 20.26 -6.51 0.87
CA GLU A 216 19.18 -6.60 -0.13
C GLU A 216 19.70 -6.03 -1.46
N VAL A 217 19.92 -6.88 -2.44
CA VAL A 217 20.17 -6.44 -3.80
C VAL A 217 18.85 -5.97 -4.39
N GLY A 218 18.75 -4.68 -4.67
CA GLY A 218 17.56 -4.06 -5.25
C GLY A 218 17.09 -4.77 -6.51
N SER A 219 15.79 -4.71 -6.78
CA SER A 219 15.15 -5.24 -7.98
C SER A 219 15.80 -4.67 -9.25
N THR A 220 16.61 -5.48 -9.90
CA THR A 220 17.14 -5.15 -11.22
C THR A 220 16.16 -5.57 -12.30
N SER A 221 16.07 -4.82 -13.41
CA SER A 221 15.29 -5.24 -14.56
C SER A 221 15.88 -6.54 -15.11
N TRP A 222 15.00 -7.47 -15.49
CA TRP A 222 15.35 -8.77 -16.08
C TRP A 222 16.47 -8.72 -17.15
N GLU A 223 16.53 -7.64 -17.92
CA GLU A 223 17.46 -7.50 -19.02
C GLU A 223 18.92 -7.30 -18.58
N GLU A 224 19.16 -6.80 -17.37
CA GLU A 224 20.51 -6.42 -16.91
C GLU A 224 21.20 -7.48 -16.05
N SER A 225 20.46 -8.36 -15.37
CA SER A 225 21.00 -9.19 -14.27
C SER A 225 21.13 -10.69 -14.56
N THR A 226 20.58 -11.23 -15.66
CA THR A 226 20.52 -12.69 -15.87
C THR A 226 21.37 -13.19 -17.02
N THR A 227 22.02 -14.36 -16.81
CA THR A 227 22.76 -15.03 -17.88
C THR A 227 21.82 -15.49 -19.02
N PRO A 228 22.31 -15.56 -20.28
CA PRO A 228 21.50 -15.99 -21.42
C PRO A 228 20.79 -17.32 -21.20
N LYS A 229 21.43 -18.26 -20.50
CA LYS A 229 20.87 -19.59 -20.21
C LYS A 229 19.68 -19.54 -19.25
N VAL A 230 19.73 -18.67 -18.24
CA VAL A 230 18.62 -18.45 -17.30
C VAL A 230 17.47 -17.77 -18.02
N LYS A 231 17.73 -16.79 -18.87
CA LYS A 231 16.72 -16.14 -19.72
C LYS A 231 15.97 -17.17 -20.58
N GLU A 232 16.67 -18.06 -21.24
CA GLU A 232 16.08 -19.10 -22.12
C GLU A 232 15.22 -20.10 -21.33
N SER A 233 15.66 -20.51 -20.14
CA SER A 233 14.91 -21.42 -19.26
C SER A 233 13.63 -20.77 -18.77
N VAL A 234 13.67 -19.52 -18.36
CA VAL A 234 12.50 -18.77 -17.89
C VAL A 234 11.52 -18.49 -19.03
N TYR A 235 11.99 -18.09 -20.20
CA TYR A 235 11.12 -17.95 -21.37
C TYR A 235 10.43 -19.26 -21.76
N SER A 236 11.12 -20.39 -21.63
CA SER A 236 10.55 -21.71 -21.91
C SER A 236 9.47 -22.09 -20.88
N MET A 237 9.68 -21.80 -19.60
CA MET A 237 8.67 -21.99 -18.55
C MET A 237 7.45 -21.10 -18.75
N ILE A 238 7.64 -19.82 -19.02
CA ILE A 238 6.54 -18.87 -19.26
C ILE A 238 5.71 -19.32 -20.46
N LYS A 239 6.35 -19.72 -21.54
CA LYS A 239 5.69 -20.22 -22.75
C LYS A 239 4.91 -21.52 -22.50
N ALA A 240 5.42 -22.40 -21.65
CA ALA A 240 4.70 -23.59 -21.22
C ALA A 240 3.44 -23.25 -20.41
N PHE A 241 3.49 -22.25 -19.53
CA PHE A 241 2.33 -21.79 -18.76
C PHE A 241 1.28 -21.09 -19.63
N GLU A 242 1.69 -20.32 -20.64
CA GLU A 242 0.77 -19.67 -21.60
C GLU A 242 0.01 -20.67 -22.48
N LEU A 243 0.57 -21.86 -22.67
CA LEU A 243 -0.08 -22.94 -23.44
C LEU A 243 -1.06 -23.78 -22.58
N LEU A 244 -1.04 -23.61 -21.25
CA LEU A 244 -1.89 -24.35 -20.30
C LEU A 244 -3.04 -23.49 -19.74
N SER A 245 -3.07 -22.18 -20.05
CA SER A 245 -4.10 -21.22 -19.66
C SER A 245 -5.06 -20.93 -20.81
#